data_58ea4b4de4f3d5878de038a2d698461c
#
_entry.id   58ea4b4de4f3d5878de038a2d698461c
#
_cell.length_a   1.000
_cell.length_b   1.000
_cell.length_c   1.000
_cell.angle_alpha   90.00
_cell.angle_beta   90.00
_cell.angle_gamma   90.00
#
_symmetry.space_group_name_H-M   'P 1'
#
loop_
_entity.id
_entity.type
_entity.pdbx_description
1 polymer ?
#
loop_
_entity_poly.entity_id
_entity_poly.type
_entity_poly.pdbx_seq_one_letter_code
_entity_poly.pdbx_strand_id
1 'polypeptide(L)'
;MSPTQDGRRPIRRALVSVYDKTGLVELAQALHAAGVEIVSTGSTAGTIAAAGVPVTPVETVTGFPEVLDGRVKTLHPKVHAGLLADLRKDTHVAQLDELGVAAFDLLVSNLYPFQATVSSGAGVEECVEQIDIGGPAMVRAAAKNHASVAVLTDPAGYPALIGALSEGGFTLAQRRALAARAFADIAEYDVAVAQWCAQELAPADDWWPQFAGLALRKSAALRYGENPHQPAALYTDPDAPAGLAQAEQLHGKEMSYNNYVDADAAWRAANDFADQPAVAIIKHANPCGIAVGADVAEAHRRAHACDPVSAYGGVIAVNRSVSVELAQQVAEIFTEVVVAPGFDEGAVEVLQGKKNIRLLRAPAWKPALVELRQVTGGVLAQVADRVNAPGDDPANWQLATGEAADEELLRDLAFAWRAVRAVKSNAILLAKDGATVGVGMGQVNRVDSAQLAVSRAGADRARGSVAASDAFFPFADGPQILIDAGVRAIVQPGGSIRDEEVIEAAKKANVTMYLTGTRHFFH
;
A
#
# COMPACT_ATOMS: atom_id res chain seq x y z
N MET A 1 -34.58 -24.95 -23.37
CA MET A 1 -35.33 -23.75 -22.91
C MET A 1 -34.62 -22.51 -23.44
N SER A 2 -35.34 -21.67 -24.16
CA SER A 2 -34.80 -20.40 -24.66
C SER A 2 -34.36 -19.52 -23.49
N PRO A 3 -33.23 -18.82 -23.59
CA PRO A 3 -32.85 -17.83 -22.59
C PRO A 3 -33.93 -16.76 -22.47
N THR A 4 -34.21 -16.33 -21.25
CA THR A 4 -35.04 -15.14 -21.00
C THR A 4 -34.44 -13.93 -21.74
N GLN A 5 -35.21 -12.86 -21.98
CA GLN A 5 -34.75 -11.68 -22.72
C GLN A 5 -33.44 -11.07 -22.13
N ASP A 6 -33.19 -11.25 -20.85
CA ASP A 6 -31.99 -10.80 -20.14
C ASP A 6 -30.87 -11.86 -20.05
N GLY A 7 -31.06 -13.04 -20.69
CA GLY A 7 -30.08 -14.13 -20.70
C GLY A 7 -29.94 -14.86 -19.38
N ARG A 8 -30.96 -14.85 -18.50
CA ARG A 8 -30.96 -15.62 -17.24
C ARG A 8 -30.86 -17.11 -17.52
N ARG A 9 -30.17 -17.82 -16.65
CA ARG A 9 -30.05 -19.27 -16.68
C ARG A 9 -30.40 -19.83 -15.32
N PRO A 10 -31.40 -20.76 -15.25
CA PRO A 10 -31.70 -21.47 -14.01
C PRO A 10 -30.51 -22.28 -13.53
N ILE A 11 -30.31 -22.30 -12.21
CA ILE A 11 -29.30 -23.13 -11.55
C ILE A 11 -30.00 -24.42 -11.13
N ARG A 12 -29.62 -25.56 -11.71
CA ARG A 12 -30.16 -26.87 -11.43
C ARG A 12 -29.14 -27.81 -10.81
N ARG A 13 -27.86 -27.60 -11.12
CA ARG A 13 -26.78 -28.42 -10.65
C ARG A 13 -25.57 -27.56 -10.29
N ALA A 14 -25.10 -27.68 -9.06
CA ALA A 14 -23.98 -26.93 -8.50
C ALA A 14 -22.84 -27.87 -8.13
N LEU A 15 -21.60 -27.47 -8.44
CA LEU A 15 -20.40 -28.03 -7.86
C LEU A 15 -19.91 -27.10 -6.74
N VAL A 16 -19.81 -27.64 -5.51
CA VAL A 16 -19.43 -26.87 -4.33
C VAL A 16 -18.17 -27.51 -3.73
N SER A 17 -17.06 -26.75 -3.75
CA SER A 17 -15.77 -27.20 -3.21
C SER A 17 -15.07 -26.00 -2.57
N VAL A 18 -15.16 -25.86 -1.24
CA VAL A 18 -14.69 -24.69 -0.52
C VAL A 18 -13.78 -25.08 0.64
N TYR A 19 -12.72 -24.32 0.84
CA TYR A 19 -11.89 -24.36 2.02
C TYR A 19 -12.53 -23.58 3.18
N ASP A 20 -12.79 -22.29 2.96
CA ASP A 20 -13.56 -21.45 3.88
C ASP A 20 -15.04 -21.82 3.81
N LYS A 21 -15.58 -22.29 4.91
CA LYS A 21 -16.95 -22.78 5.08
C LYS A 21 -17.89 -21.73 5.65
N THR A 22 -17.48 -20.47 5.72
CA THR A 22 -18.34 -19.36 6.16
C THR A 22 -19.59 -19.28 5.28
N GLY A 23 -20.78 -19.35 5.91
CA GLY A 23 -22.07 -19.30 5.21
C GLY A 23 -22.41 -20.54 4.35
N LEU A 24 -21.59 -21.60 4.35
CA LEU A 24 -21.79 -22.79 3.52
C LEU A 24 -23.10 -23.51 3.83
N VAL A 25 -23.47 -23.65 5.10
CA VAL A 25 -24.69 -24.36 5.52
C VAL A 25 -25.93 -23.63 5.02
N GLU A 26 -26.01 -22.32 5.20
CA GLU A 26 -27.12 -21.50 4.71
C GLU A 26 -27.23 -21.56 3.18
N LEU A 27 -26.10 -21.49 2.49
CA LEU A 27 -26.05 -21.61 1.03
C LEU A 27 -26.56 -22.99 0.58
N ALA A 28 -26.10 -24.08 1.20
CA ALA A 28 -26.51 -25.44 0.84
C ALA A 28 -27.99 -25.67 1.08
N GLN A 29 -28.55 -25.16 2.17
CA GLN A 29 -29.98 -25.20 2.45
C GLN A 29 -30.79 -24.42 1.41
N ALA A 30 -30.34 -23.24 1.01
CA ALA A 30 -30.99 -22.43 -0.01
C ALA A 30 -30.96 -23.10 -1.40
N LEU A 31 -29.81 -23.69 -1.80
CA LEU A 31 -29.68 -24.47 -3.02
C LEU A 31 -30.66 -25.67 -3.02
N HIS A 32 -30.70 -26.43 -1.92
CA HIS A 32 -31.59 -27.56 -1.80
C HIS A 32 -33.09 -27.15 -1.86
N ALA A 33 -33.46 -26.10 -1.13
CA ALA A 33 -34.81 -25.57 -1.13
C ALA A 33 -35.23 -25.09 -2.55
N ALA A 34 -34.31 -24.62 -3.37
CA ALA A 34 -34.52 -24.27 -4.77
C ALA A 34 -34.49 -25.47 -5.73
N GLY A 35 -34.32 -26.70 -5.23
CA GLY A 35 -34.28 -27.93 -6.03
C GLY A 35 -32.98 -28.12 -6.81
N VAL A 36 -31.89 -27.50 -6.38
CA VAL A 36 -30.56 -27.64 -7.00
C VAL A 36 -29.87 -28.92 -6.52
N GLU A 37 -29.40 -29.76 -7.45
CA GLU A 37 -28.53 -30.88 -7.15
C GLU A 37 -27.15 -30.35 -6.73
N ILE A 38 -26.67 -30.77 -5.54
CA ILE A 38 -25.36 -30.35 -5.04
C ILE A 38 -24.37 -31.51 -5.20
N VAL A 39 -23.31 -31.28 -5.97
CA VAL A 39 -22.14 -32.15 -6.05
C VAL A 39 -21.04 -31.51 -5.22
N SER A 40 -20.34 -32.27 -4.40
CA SER A 40 -19.31 -31.70 -3.53
C SER A 40 -18.17 -32.68 -3.24
N THR A 41 -17.11 -32.16 -2.61
CA THR A 41 -15.87 -32.88 -2.34
C THR A 41 -15.58 -33.01 -0.85
N GLY A 42 -14.98 -34.10 -0.42
CA GLY A 42 -14.34 -34.32 0.89
C GLY A 42 -15.02 -33.65 2.06
N SER A 43 -14.33 -32.80 2.78
CA SER A 43 -14.83 -32.11 3.98
C SER A 43 -15.99 -31.15 3.70
N THR A 44 -16.09 -30.58 2.49
CA THR A 44 -17.23 -29.72 2.09
C THR A 44 -18.51 -30.55 2.00
N ALA A 45 -18.46 -31.73 1.37
CA ALA A 45 -19.59 -32.64 1.30
C ALA A 45 -20.01 -33.12 2.71
N GLY A 46 -19.04 -33.42 3.57
CA GLY A 46 -19.30 -33.78 4.96
C GLY A 46 -20.05 -32.71 5.76
N THR A 47 -19.66 -31.45 5.59
CA THR A 47 -20.34 -30.31 6.25
C THR A 47 -21.77 -30.12 5.74
N ILE A 48 -21.98 -30.24 4.44
CA ILE A 48 -23.31 -30.14 3.81
C ILE A 48 -24.23 -31.29 4.30
N ALA A 49 -23.73 -32.52 4.27
CA ALA A 49 -24.47 -33.69 4.74
C ALA A 49 -24.81 -33.62 6.25
N ALA A 50 -23.88 -33.14 7.07
CA ALA A 50 -24.11 -32.96 8.52
C ALA A 50 -25.21 -31.92 8.81
N ALA A 51 -25.43 -30.97 7.90
CA ALA A 51 -26.55 -30.04 7.99
C ALA A 51 -27.89 -30.59 7.48
N GLY A 52 -27.96 -31.89 7.14
CA GLY A 52 -29.17 -32.58 6.68
C GLY A 52 -29.51 -32.27 5.20
N VAL A 53 -28.58 -31.71 4.43
CA VAL A 53 -28.79 -31.40 3.04
C VAL A 53 -28.26 -32.54 2.15
N PRO A 54 -29.08 -33.07 1.22
CA PRO A 54 -28.62 -34.08 0.26
C PRO A 54 -27.46 -33.55 -0.59
N VAL A 55 -26.40 -34.34 -0.70
CA VAL A 55 -25.20 -34.01 -1.48
C VAL A 55 -24.67 -35.25 -2.17
N THR A 56 -24.30 -35.11 -3.43
CA THR A 56 -23.64 -36.17 -4.22
C THR A 56 -22.14 -36.01 -4.12
N PRO A 57 -21.39 -37.00 -3.59
CA PRO A 57 -19.93 -36.98 -3.62
C PRO A 57 -19.39 -36.93 -5.05
N VAL A 58 -18.32 -36.17 -5.28
CA VAL A 58 -17.71 -36.04 -6.62
C VAL A 58 -17.23 -37.38 -7.17
N GLU A 59 -16.82 -38.31 -6.31
CA GLU A 59 -16.39 -39.68 -6.65
C GLU A 59 -17.53 -40.47 -7.31
N THR A 60 -18.78 -40.21 -6.94
CA THR A 60 -19.94 -40.81 -7.59
C THR A 60 -20.08 -40.33 -9.03
N VAL A 61 -19.76 -39.05 -9.30
CA VAL A 61 -19.83 -38.47 -10.65
C VAL A 61 -18.66 -38.93 -11.52
N THR A 62 -17.46 -38.97 -10.95
CA THR A 62 -16.26 -39.36 -11.70
C THR A 62 -16.15 -40.87 -11.88
N GLY A 63 -16.62 -41.64 -10.93
CA GLY A 63 -16.33 -43.08 -10.79
C GLY A 63 -14.87 -43.34 -10.39
N PHE A 64 -14.16 -42.33 -9.86
CA PHE A 64 -12.76 -42.39 -9.47
C PHE A 64 -12.62 -41.92 -8.01
N PRO A 65 -11.94 -42.71 -7.16
CA PRO A 65 -11.78 -42.34 -5.75
C PRO A 65 -10.83 -41.14 -5.60
N GLU A 66 -10.97 -40.43 -4.48
CA GLU A 66 -9.95 -39.46 -4.05
C GLU A 66 -8.66 -40.21 -3.73
N VAL A 67 -7.53 -39.75 -4.29
CA VAL A 67 -6.22 -40.39 -4.15
C VAL A 67 -5.13 -39.36 -3.86
N LEU A 68 -3.95 -39.85 -3.46
CA LEU A 68 -2.78 -39.03 -3.19
C LEU A 68 -3.08 -37.97 -2.10
N ASP A 69 -3.68 -38.39 -0.99
CA ASP A 69 -4.05 -37.54 0.15
C ASP A 69 -4.93 -36.33 -0.25
N GLY A 70 -5.78 -36.52 -1.28
CA GLY A 70 -6.69 -35.50 -1.76
C GLY A 70 -6.15 -34.58 -2.84
N ARG A 71 -4.91 -34.75 -3.29
CA ARG A 71 -4.33 -33.97 -4.39
C ARG A 71 -5.07 -34.18 -5.71
N VAL A 72 -5.69 -35.35 -5.92
CA VAL A 72 -6.48 -35.67 -7.10
C VAL A 72 -7.88 -36.11 -6.70
N LYS A 73 -8.87 -35.27 -6.99
CA LYS A 73 -10.30 -35.54 -6.79
C LYS A 73 -11.20 -34.87 -7.82
N THR A 74 -10.93 -33.61 -8.15
CA THR A 74 -11.71 -32.83 -9.13
C THR A 74 -11.02 -32.67 -10.48
N LEU A 75 -9.74 -33.03 -10.58
CA LEU A 75 -8.97 -33.05 -11.83
C LEU A 75 -9.36 -34.28 -12.67
N HIS A 76 -10.59 -34.28 -13.14
CA HIS A 76 -11.15 -35.42 -13.87
C HIS A 76 -11.92 -34.94 -15.10
N PRO A 77 -11.80 -35.61 -16.28
CA PRO A 77 -12.49 -35.18 -17.50
C PRO A 77 -14.00 -34.98 -17.34
N LYS A 78 -14.70 -35.83 -16.59
CA LYS A 78 -16.14 -35.67 -16.36
C LYS A 78 -16.50 -34.38 -15.62
N VAL A 79 -15.69 -33.96 -14.63
CA VAL A 79 -15.89 -32.69 -13.91
C VAL A 79 -15.68 -31.51 -14.86
N HIS A 80 -14.56 -31.52 -15.58
CA HIS A 80 -14.22 -30.44 -16.50
C HIS A 80 -15.11 -30.39 -17.74
N ALA A 81 -15.57 -31.52 -18.26
CA ALA A 81 -16.59 -31.53 -19.32
C ALA A 81 -17.90 -30.90 -18.86
N GLY A 82 -18.35 -31.21 -17.63
CA GLY A 82 -19.55 -30.58 -17.04
C GLY A 82 -19.42 -29.08 -16.85
N LEU A 83 -18.21 -28.55 -16.55
CA LEU A 83 -17.94 -27.11 -16.38
C LEU A 83 -17.70 -26.40 -17.72
N LEU A 84 -17.06 -27.05 -18.71
CA LEU A 84 -16.59 -26.42 -19.95
C LEU A 84 -17.58 -26.52 -21.12
N ALA A 85 -18.57 -27.40 -21.06
CA ALA A 85 -19.53 -27.56 -22.15
C ALA A 85 -20.32 -26.28 -22.37
N ASP A 86 -20.19 -25.70 -23.56
CA ASP A 86 -21.00 -24.57 -23.98
C ASP A 86 -22.38 -25.07 -24.39
N LEU A 87 -23.34 -24.91 -23.51
CA LEU A 87 -24.72 -25.40 -23.68
C LEU A 87 -25.54 -24.65 -24.75
N ARG A 88 -24.91 -23.71 -25.44
CA ARG A 88 -25.46 -23.07 -26.64
C ARG A 88 -25.17 -23.84 -27.92
N LYS A 89 -24.28 -24.85 -27.83
CA LYS A 89 -23.84 -25.70 -28.95
C LYS A 89 -24.43 -27.07 -28.81
N ASP A 90 -25.31 -27.46 -29.75
CA ASP A 90 -25.93 -28.76 -29.77
C ASP A 90 -24.89 -29.92 -29.80
N THR A 91 -23.75 -29.72 -30.46
CA THR A 91 -22.64 -30.69 -30.49
C THR A 91 -22.06 -30.97 -29.09
N HIS A 92 -21.95 -29.92 -28.22
CA HIS A 92 -21.45 -30.11 -26.86
C HIS A 92 -22.51 -30.83 -26.01
N VAL A 93 -23.78 -30.51 -26.18
CA VAL A 93 -24.88 -31.17 -25.47
C VAL A 93 -24.91 -32.67 -25.84
N ALA A 94 -24.86 -32.99 -27.13
CA ALA A 94 -24.83 -34.36 -27.60
C ALA A 94 -23.63 -35.17 -27.07
N GLN A 95 -22.46 -34.54 -27.00
CA GLN A 95 -21.25 -35.19 -26.43
C GLN A 95 -21.38 -35.44 -24.92
N LEU A 96 -21.98 -34.52 -24.18
CA LEU A 96 -22.25 -34.75 -22.76
C LEU A 96 -23.23 -35.92 -22.54
N ASP A 97 -24.27 -36.01 -23.37
CA ASP A 97 -25.26 -37.08 -23.31
C ASP A 97 -24.61 -38.43 -23.65
N GLU A 98 -23.79 -38.49 -24.71
CA GLU A 98 -23.03 -39.68 -25.10
C GLU A 98 -22.08 -40.18 -24.01
N LEU A 99 -21.42 -39.23 -23.29
CA LEU A 99 -20.47 -39.53 -22.21
C LEU A 99 -21.15 -39.79 -20.87
N GLY A 100 -22.49 -39.62 -20.77
CA GLY A 100 -23.24 -39.72 -19.53
C GLY A 100 -22.81 -38.69 -18.49
N VAL A 101 -22.42 -37.47 -18.95
CA VAL A 101 -21.98 -36.36 -18.09
C VAL A 101 -23.06 -35.29 -18.02
N ALA A 102 -23.52 -34.98 -16.83
CA ALA A 102 -24.41 -33.85 -16.61
C ALA A 102 -23.63 -32.53 -16.45
N ALA A 103 -24.10 -31.47 -17.10
CA ALA A 103 -23.50 -30.13 -17.00
C ALA A 103 -23.70 -29.53 -15.61
N PHE A 104 -22.79 -28.63 -15.22
CA PHE A 104 -22.96 -27.75 -14.06
C PHE A 104 -23.47 -26.37 -14.51
N ASP A 105 -24.35 -25.77 -13.74
CA ASP A 105 -24.83 -24.40 -13.93
C ASP A 105 -24.13 -23.42 -13.00
N LEU A 106 -23.56 -23.95 -11.90
CA LEU A 106 -22.90 -23.17 -10.85
C LEU A 106 -21.64 -23.90 -10.35
N LEU A 107 -20.58 -23.13 -10.16
CA LEU A 107 -19.43 -23.49 -9.34
C LEU A 107 -19.33 -22.54 -8.14
N VAL A 108 -19.21 -23.10 -6.94
CA VAL A 108 -18.81 -22.37 -5.74
C VAL A 108 -17.51 -22.97 -5.25
N SER A 109 -16.44 -22.19 -5.31
CA SER A 109 -15.08 -22.67 -4.97
C SER A 109 -14.22 -21.53 -4.50
N ASN A 110 -13.80 -21.57 -3.23
CA ASN A 110 -12.72 -20.72 -2.75
C ASN A 110 -11.44 -21.56 -2.58
N LEU A 111 -10.30 -20.89 -2.64
CA LEU A 111 -9.00 -21.53 -2.70
C LEU A 111 -8.46 -21.83 -1.30
N TYR A 112 -7.45 -22.67 -1.23
CA TYR A 112 -6.69 -22.89 -0.03
C TYR A 112 -6.00 -21.60 0.44
N PRO A 113 -5.82 -21.38 1.76
CA PRO A 113 -5.33 -20.13 2.33
C PRO A 113 -3.80 -20.03 2.26
N PHE A 114 -3.23 -20.13 1.06
CA PHE A 114 -1.78 -20.14 0.84
C PHE A 114 -1.08 -18.96 1.53
N GLN A 115 -1.55 -17.74 1.30
CA GLN A 115 -0.96 -16.54 1.89
C GLN A 115 -1.06 -16.50 3.43
N ALA A 116 -2.20 -16.95 3.99
CA ALA A 116 -2.34 -17.05 5.44
C ALA A 116 -1.36 -18.07 6.03
N THR A 117 -1.11 -19.18 5.33
CA THR A 117 -0.12 -20.19 5.73
C THR A 117 1.29 -19.61 5.68
N VAL A 118 1.67 -18.94 4.60
CA VAL A 118 2.96 -18.24 4.50
C VAL A 118 3.12 -17.21 5.63
N SER A 119 2.10 -16.38 5.86
CA SER A 119 2.12 -15.32 6.89
C SER A 119 2.18 -15.86 8.31
N SER A 120 1.78 -17.13 8.55
CA SER A 120 1.91 -17.79 9.86
C SER A 120 3.34 -18.20 10.20
N GLY A 121 4.28 -18.14 9.23
CA GLY A 121 5.65 -18.62 9.36
C GLY A 121 5.78 -20.14 9.23
N ALA A 122 4.83 -20.78 8.53
CA ALA A 122 4.87 -22.22 8.24
C ALA A 122 6.11 -22.62 7.42
N GLY A 123 6.54 -23.88 7.55
CA GLY A 123 7.68 -24.39 6.80
C GLY A 123 7.40 -24.52 5.29
N VAL A 124 8.47 -24.61 4.49
CA VAL A 124 8.37 -24.67 3.02
C VAL A 124 7.46 -25.81 2.56
N GLU A 125 7.61 -27.02 3.12
CA GLU A 125 6.79 -28.17 2.73
C GLU A 125 5.30 -27.94 3.04
N GLU A 126 4.97 -27.32 4.18
CA GLU A 126 3.60 -27.01 4.55
C GLU A 126 2.99 -25.94 3.63
N CYS A 127 3.77 -24.92 3.23
CA CYS A 127 3.34 -23.94 2.24
C CYS A 127 3.09 -24.57 0.87
N VAL A 128 3.96 -25.49 0.43
CA VAL A 128 3.79 -26.22 -0.83
C VAL A 128 2.49 -27.04 -0.83
N GLU A 129 2.13 -27.68 0.27
CA GLU A 129 0.87 -28.44 0.39
C GLU A 129 -0.38 -27.55 0.30
N GLN A 130 -0.25 -26.26 0.59
CA GLN A 130 -1.34 -25.29 0.43
C GLN A 130 -1.43 -24.67 -0.99
N ILE A 131 -0.57 -25.08 -1.93
CA ILE A 131 -0.72 -24.68 -3.32
C ILE A 131 -1.89 -25.46 -3.94
N ASP A 132 -3.00 -24.77 -4.11
CA ASP A 132 -4.23 -25.35 -4.69
C ASP A 132 -4.11 -25.51 -6.21
N ILE A 133 -4.29 -26.74 -6.68
CA ILE A 133 -4.28 -27.07 -8.12
C ILE A 133 -5.70 -27.23 -8.64
N GLY A 134 -6.53 -27.97 -7.91
CA GLY A 134 -7.87 -28.34 -8.33
C GLY A 134 -8.86 -27.18 -8.34
N GLY A 135 -8.81 -26.32 -7.31
CA GLY A 135 -9.64 -25.13 -7.20
C GLY A 135 -9.44 -24.15 -8.38
N PRO A 136 -8.20 -23.68 -8.63
CA PRO A 136 -7.90 -22.83 -9.77
C PRO A 136 -8.32 -23.43 -11.11
N ALA A 137 -8.12 -24.73 -11.32
CA ALA A 137 -8.51 -25.41 -12.55
C ALA A 137 -10.03 -25.36 -12.79
N MET A 138 -10.84 -25.65 -11.75
CA MET A 138 -12.30 -25.56 -11.82
C MET A 138 -12.79 -24.14 -12.01
N VAL A 139 -12.24 -23.18 -11.25
CA VAL A 139 -12.61 -21.76 -11.32
C VAL A 139 -12.34 -21.21 -12.72
N ARG A 140 -11.16 -21.48 -13.30
CA ARG A 140 -10.82 -21.06 -14.66
C ARG A 140 -11.75 -21.69 -15.71
N ALA A 141 -12.10 -22.97 -15.55
CA ALA A 141 -13.03 -23.66 -16.44
C ALA A 141 -14.42 -23.02 -16.43
N ALA A 142 -15.01 -22.82 -15.25
CA ALA A 142 -16.31 -22.19 -15.07
C ALA A 142 -16.33 -20.74 -15.57
N ALA A 143 -15.32 -19.95 -15.20
CA ALA A 143 -15.20 -18.55 -15.62
C ALA A 143 -15.07 -18.41 -17.15
N LYS A 144 -14.29 -19.27 -17.81
CA LYS A 144 -14.21 -19.32 -19.28
C LYS A 144 -15.57 -19.59 -19.90
N ASN A 145 -16.36 -20.48 -19.30
CA ASN A 145 -17.68 -20.88 -19.77
C ASN A 145 -18.82 -20.06 -19.13
N HIS A 146 -18.60 -18.79 -18.81
CA HIS A 146 -19.58 -17.89 -18.18
C HIS A 146 -20.91 -17.76 -18.95
N ALA A 147 -20.91 -18.10 -20.23
CA ALA A 147 -22.14 -18.17 -21.00
C ALA A 147 -23.10 -19.26 -20.49
N SER A 148 -22.57 -20.33 -19.91
CA SER A 148 -23.35 -21.48 -19.41
C SER A 148 -23.26 -21.65 -17.88
N VAL A 149 -22.18 -21.26 -17.23
CA VAL A 149 -21.90 -21.50 -15.81
C VAL A 149 -21.71 -20.18 -15.05
N ALA A 150 -22.29 -20.07 -13.86
CA ALA A 150 -21.95 -19.04 -12.89
C ALA A 150 -20.81 -19.54 -11.99
N VAL A 151 -19.90 -18.65 -11.57
CA VAL A 151 -18.79 -19.00 -10.67
C VAL A 151 -18.70 -18.02 -9.51
N LEU A 152 -18.65 -18.54 -8.30
CA LEU A 152 -18.42 -17.76 -7.08
C LEU A 152 -17.15 -18.26 -6.38
N THR A 153 -16.29 -17.33 -6.03
CA THR A 153 -14.98 -17.57 -5.42
C THR A 153 -14.87 -17.06 -3.98
N ASP A 154 -15.92 -16.35 -3.50
CA ASP A 154 -15.91 -15.65 -2.22
C ASP A 154 -17.28 -15.84 -1.51
N PRO A 155 -17.29 -16.22 -0.19
CA PRO A 155 -18.50 -16.29 0.61
C PRO A 155 -19.34 -15.00 0.62
N ALA A 156 -18.72 -13.83 0.47
CA ALA A 156 -19.44 -12.55 0.37
C ALA A 156 -20.42 -12.50 -0.83
N GLY A 157 -20.26 -13.37 -1.83
CA GLY A 157 -21.17 -13.51 -2.95
C GLY A 157 -22.42 -14.37 -2.67
N TYR A 158 -22.47 -15.11 -1.56
CA TYR A 158 -23.58 -16.03 -1.27
C TYR A 158 -24.96 -15.36 -1.16
N PRO A 159 -25.11 -14.18 -0.52
CA PRO A 159 -26.40 -13.50 -0.49
C PRO A 159 -26.95 -13.17 -1.89
N ALA A 160 -26.06 -12.73 -2.81
CA ALA A 160 -26.45 -12.46 -4.20
C ALA A 160 -26.86 -13.73 -4.96
N LEU A 161 -26.18 -14.86 -4.70
CA LEU A 161 -26.56 -16.16 -5.26
C LEU A 161 -27.92 -16.61 -4.74
N ILE A 162 -28.18 -16.52 -3.43
CA ILE A 162 -29.48 -16.89 -2.84
C ILE A 162 -30.59 -16.05 -3.44
N GLY A 163 -30.39 -14.73 -3.62
CA GLY A 163 -31.32 -13.87 -4.32
C GLY A 163 -31.59 -14.31 -5.78
N ALA A 164 -30.53 -14.67 -6.51
CA ALA A 164 -30.63 -15.11 -7.90
C ALA A 164 -31.40 -16.43 -8.05
N LEU A 165 -31.38 -17.33 -7.06
CA LEU A 165 -32.18 -18.57 -7.12
C LEU A 165 -33.65 -18.29 -7.27
N SER A 166 -34.21 -17.33 -6.55
CA SER A 166 -35.63 -16.94 -6.62
C SER A 166 -35.98 -16.21 -7.92
N GLU A 167 -34.99 -15.61 -8.58
CA GLU A 167 -35.18 -14.85 -9.83
C GLU A 167 -34.95 -15.69 -11.09
N GLY A 168 -34.75 -16.99 -10.98
CA GLY A 168 -34.47 -17.90 -12.11
C GLY A 168 -33.01 -17.91 -12.56
N GLY A 169 -32.08 -17.57 -11.67
CA GLY A 169 -30.63 -17.61 -11.84
C GLY A 169 -30.01 -16.26 -12.24
N PHE A 170 -28.73 -16.28 -12.51
CA PHE A 170 -27.98 -15.07 -12.91
C PHE A 170 -28.22 -14.69 -14.37
N THR A 171 -28.32 -13.39 -14.65
CA THR A 171 -28.26 -12.84 -16.01
C THR A 171 -26.88 -13.08 -16.65
N LEU A 172 -26.81 -12.94 -17.99
CA LEU A 172 -25.49 -13.02 -18.66
C LEU A 172 -24.51 -11.93 -18.18
N ALA A 173 -25.02 -10.72 -17.91
CA ALA A 173 -24.17 -9.63 -17.39
C ALA A 173 -23.61 -9.96 -16.01
N GLN A 174 -24.42 -10.52 -15.12
CA GLN A 174 -23.96 -10.96 -13.79
C GLN A 174 -22.94 -12.10 -13.90
N ARG A 175 -23.16 -13.12 -14.75
CA ARG A 175 -22.19 -14.21 -14.95
C ARG A 175 -20.86 -13.71 -15.52
N ARG A 176 -20.87 -12.69 -16.41
CA ARG A 176 -19.65 -12.03 -16.91
C ARG A 176 -18.91 -11.31 -15.80
N ALA A 177 -19.61 -10.61 -14.92
CA ALA A 177 -18.98 -9.94 -13.77
C ALA A 177 -18.36 -10.95 -12.80
N LEU A 178 -19.08 -12.06 -12.50
CA LEU A 178 -18.56 -13.14 -11.67
C LEU A 178 -17.32 -13.80 -12.30
N ALA A 179 -17.32 -14.05 -13.61
CA ALA A 179 -16.16 -14.60 -14.31
C ALA A 179 -14.95 -13.66 -14.29
N ALA A 180 -15.17 -12.36 -14.47
CA ALA A 180 -14.11 -11.36 -14.37
C ALA A 180 -13.51 -11.34 -12.95
N ARG A 181 -14.35 -11.40 -11.90
CA ARG A 181 -13.91 -11.50 -10.51
C ARG A 181 -13.11 -12.79 -10.28
N ALA A 182 -13.60 -13.93 -10.73
CA ALA A 182 -12.94 -15.21 -10.58
C ALA A 182 -11.54 -15.24 -11.21
N PHE A 183 -11.36 -14.67 -12.41
CA PHE A 183 -10.03 -14.54 -13.02
C PHE A 183 -9.12 -13.58 -12.24
N ALA A 184 -9.65 -12.52 -11.65
CA ALA A 184 -8.88 -11.62 -10.80
C ALA A 184 -8.40 -12.33 -9.52
N ASP A 185 -9.27 -13.11 -8.87
CA ASP A 185 -8.93 -13.88 -7.68
C ASP A 185 -7.84 -14.93 -7.95
N ILE A 186 -7.91 -15.62 -9.10
CA ILE A 186 -6.87 -16.57 -9.54
C ILE A 186 -5.55 -15.84 -9.84
N ALA A 187 -5.60 -14.69 -10.51
CA ALA A 187 -4.39 -13.93 -10.85
C ALA A 187 -3.66 -13.45 -9.59
N GLU A 188 -4.40 -12.96 -8.60
CA GLU A 188 -3.87 -12.57 -7.29
C GLU A 188 -3.23 -13.75 -6.57
N TYR A 189 -3.92 -14.88 -6.53
CA TYR A 189 -3.41 -16.13 -5.97
C TYR A 189 -2.11 -16.59 -6.65
N ASP A 190 -2.08 -16.62 -7.98
CA ASP A 190 -0.90 -17.05 -8.75
C ASP A 190 0.28 -16.09 -8.57
N VAL A 191 0.03 -14.76 -8.43
CA VAL A 191 1.08 -13.79 -8.12
C VAL A 191 1.71 -14.08 -6.76
N ALA A 192 0.90 -14.35 -5.74
CA ALA A 192 1.39 -14.65 -4.41
C ALA A 192 2.23 -15.95 -4.39
N VAL A 193 1.76 -17.01 -5.05
CA VAL A 193 2.51 -18.26 -5.18
C VAL A 193 3.83 -18.03 -5.92
N ALA A 194 3.81 -17.29 -7.03
CA ALA A 194 5.01 -17.03 -7.83
C ALA A 194 6.05 -16.22 -7.05
N GLN A 195 5.63 -15.22 -6.29
CA GLN A 195 6.53 -14.42 -5.44
C GLN A 195 7.15 -15.27 -4.33
N TRP A 196 6.35 -16.05 -3.64
CA TRP A 196 6.84 -16.95 -2.59
C TRP A 196 7.82 -17.99 -3.15
N CYS A 197 7.50 -18.62 -4.29
CA CYS A 197 8.40 -19.57 -4.94
C CYS A 197 9.74 -18.93 -5.35
N ALA A 198 9.72 -17.68 -5.82
CA ALA A 198 10.94 -16.95 -6.15
C ALA A 198 11.80 -16.66 -4.92
N GLN A 199 11.18 -16.42 -3.78
CA GLN A 199 11.89 -16.11 -2.52
C GLN A 199 12.42 -17.37 -1.82
N GLU A 200 11.61 -18.41 -1.74
CA GLU A 200 11.90 -19.58 -0.91
C GLU A 200 12.53 -20.75 -1.68
N LEU A 201 12.10 -20.97 -2.94
CA LEU A 201 12.55 -22.13 -3.72
C LEU A 201 13.68 -21.80 -4.70
N ALA A 202 13.74 -20.57 -5.17
CA ALA A 202 14.74 -20.12 -6.14
C ALA A 202 15.18 -18.69 -5.86
N PRO A 203 15.77 -18.42 -4.66
CA PRO A 203 16.22 -17.08 -4.33
C PRO A 203 17.23 -16.57 -5.36
N ALA A 204 17.06 -15.35 -5.81
CA ALA A 204 17.99 -14.71 -6.72
C ALA A 204 19.30 -14.37 -5.99
N ASP A 205 20.42 -14.39 -6.72
CA ASP A 205 21.73 -13.97 -6.20
C ASP A 205 21.75 -12.45 -5.87
N ASP A 206 20.84 -11.69 -6.49
CA ASP A 206 20.59 -10.28 -6.24
C ASP A 206 19.18 -10.06 -5.64
N TRP A 207 18.82 -8.82 -5.36
CA TRP A 207 17.52 -8.46 -4.78
C TRP A 207 16.32 -8.65 -5.73
N TRP A 208 16.56 -8.94 -7.01
CA TRP A 208 15.55 -8.76 -8.05
C TRP A 208 15.17 -10.09 -8.71
N PRO A 209 13.99 -10.64 -8.42
CA PRO A 209 13.52 -11.86 -9.07
C PRO A 209 13.25 -11.61 -10.56
N GLN A 210 13.37 -12.68 -11.38
CA GLN A 210 13.11 -12.60 -12.82
C GLN A 210 11.65 -12.24 -13.15
N PHE A 211 10.72 -12.52 -12.25
CA PHE A 211 9.32 -12.14 -12.34
C PHE A 211 8.91 -11.32 -11.12
N ALA A 212 8.33 -10.14 -11.35
CA ALA A 212 7.69 -9.33 -10.31
C ALA A 212 6.21 -9.17 -10.65
N GLY A 213 5.34 -9.63 -9.77
CA GLY A 213 3.90 -9.44 -9.87
C GLY A 213 3.43 -8.42 -8.81
N LEU A 214 2.38 -7.68 -9.13
CA LEU A 214 1.69 -6.80 -8.19
C LEU A 214 0.19 -6.97 -8.36
N ALA A 215 -0.46 -7.50 -7.34
CA ALA A 215 -1.91 -7.68 -7.32
C ALA A 215 -2.55 -6.57 -6.47
N LEU A 216 -3.31 -5.72 -7.10
CA LEU A 216 -3.95 -4.58 -6.46
C LEU A 216 -5.47 -4.65 -6.57
N ARG A 217 -6.15 -4.45 -5.45
CA ARG A 217 -7.60 -4.33 -5.37
C ARG A 217 -8.02 -2.86 -5.31
N LYS A 218 -8.99 -2.49 -6.15
CA LYS A 218 -9.57 -1.14 -6.10
C LYS A 218 -10.29 -0.95 -4.77
N SER A 219 -9.79 -0.03 -3.94
CA SER A 219 -10.37 0.34 -2.66
C SER A 219 -11.41 1.45 -2.81
N ALA A 220 -11.10 2.50 -3.60
CA ALA A 220 -12.00 3.63 -3.80
C ALA A 220 -11.86 4.24 -5.19
N ALA A 221 -12.96 4.79 -5.73
CA ALA A 221 -12.89 5.78 -6.79
C ALA A 221 -12.60 7.14 -6.15
N LEU A 222 -11.60 7.86 -6.66
CA LEU A 222 -11.30 9.21 -6.21
C LEU A 222 -12.08 10.23 -7.05
N ARG A 223 -12.32 11.39 -6.49
CA ARG A 223 -13.06 12.45 -7.16
C ARG A 223 -12.42 12.85 -8.49
N TYR A 224 -11.08 12.94 -8.54
CA TYR A 224 -10.24 13.16 -9.72
C TYR A 224 -8.76 12.92 -9.34
N GLY A 225 -7.87 12.89 -10.34
CA GLY A 225 -6.43 12.75 -10.17
C GLY A 225 -5.76 14.06 -9.76
N GLU A 226 -4.55 14.32 -10.24
CA GLU A 226 -3.88 15.60 -10.00
C GLU A 226 -4.71 16.76 -10.53
N ASN A 227 -5.39 16.55 -11.65
CA ASN A 227 -6.23 17.56 -12.31
C ASN A 227 -7.68 17.09 -12.43
N PRO A 228 -8.66 18.03 -12.43
CA PRO A 228 -10.08 17.70 -12.43
C PRO A 228 -10.58 16.84 -13.60
N HIS A 229 -9.88 16.86 -14.74
CA HIS A 229 -10.24 16.06 -15.91
C HIS A 229 -9.70 14.64 -15.91
N GLN A 230 -8.88 14.27 -14.92
CA GLN A 230 -8.24 12.96 -14.81
C GLN A 230 -9.03 12.04 -13.87
N PRO A 231 -9.67 10.95 -14.37
CA PRO A 231 -10.23 9.93 -13.49
C PRO A 231 -9.14 9.29 -12.64
N ALA A 232 -9.44 9.01 -11.37
CA ALA A 232 -8.49 8.40 -10.45
C ALA A 232 -9.15 7.38 -9.52
N ALA A 233 -8.36 6.48 -8.99
CA ALA A 233 -8.77 5.49 -8.02
C ALA A 233 -7.63 5.17 -7.06
N LEU A 234 -7.99 4.79 -5.85
CA LEU A 234 -7.08 4.18 -4.89
C LEU A 234 -7.16 2.66 -5.05
N TYR A 235 -6.00 2.04 -5.14
CA TYR A 235 -5.83 0.60 -5.09
C TYR A 235 -5.01 0.24 -3.87
N THR A 236 -5.31 -0.89 -3.26
CA THR A 236 -4.56 -1.44 -2.13
C THR A 236 -4.04 -2.82 -2.47
N ASP A 237 -2.88 -3.15 -1.95
CA ASP A 237 -2.35 -4.50 -1.95
C ASP A 237 -2.91 -5.21 -0.70
N PRO A 238 -3.70 -6.31 -0.87
CA PRO A 238 -4.27 -7.03 0.27
C PRO A 238 -3.22 -7.74 1.12
N ASP A 239 -2.03 -8.00 0.58
CA ASP A 239 -0.96 -8.74 1.23
C ASP A 239 0.12 -7.84 1.82
N ALA A 240 0.16 -6.57 1.43
CA ALA A 240 1.07 -5.61 2.02
C ALA A 240 0.68 -5.27 3.47
N PRO A 241 1.66 -4.97 4.33
CA PRO A 241 1.37 -4.39 5.63
C PRO A 241 0.46 -3.17 5.51
N ALA A 242 -0.58 -3.12 6.36
CA ALA A 242 -1.50 -1.99 6.35
C ALA A 242 -0.75 -0.66 6.55
N GLY A 243 -1.07 0.33 5.72
CA GLY A 243 -0.43 1.64 5.68
C GLY A 243 -1.46 2.77 5.45
N LEU A 244 -1.00 3.90 4.95
CA LEU A 244 -1.85 5.06 4.70
C LEU A 244 -3.04 4.77 3.77
N ALA A 245 -2.86 3.88 2.80
CA ALA A 245 -3.95 3.51 1.88
C ALA A 245 -5.12 2.78 2.56
N GLN A 246 -4.89 2.18 3.73
CA GLN A 246 -5.90 1.54 4.58
C GLN A 246 -6.28 2.39 5.80
N ALA A 247 -5.87 3.66 5.85
CA ALA A 247 -6.22 4.55 6.95
C ALA A 247 -7.73 4.76 7.03
N GLU A 248 -8.25 4.76 8.26
CA GLU A 248 -9.64 5.07 8.52
C GLU A 248 -9.89 6.57 8.48
N GLN A 249 -10.80 7.02 7.64
CA GLN A 249 -11.20 8.42 7.62
C GLN A 249 -12.32 8.67 8.64
N LEU A 250 -11.98 9.39 9.72
CA LEU A 250 -12.89 9.69 10.83
C LEU A 250 -13.82 10.86 10.54
N HIS A 251 -13.41 11.79 9.67
CA HIS A 251 -14.17 13.01 9.36
C HIS A 251 -13.77 13.63 8.02
N GLY A 252 -14.64 14.49 7.49
CA GLY A 252 -14.38 15.41 6.39
C GLY A 252 -14.83 14.90 5.03
N LYS A 253 -14.40 15.62 3.98
CA LYS A 253 -14.66 15.25 2.58
C LYS A 253 -13.83 14.04 2.18
N GLU A 254 -14.26 13.38 1.09
CA GLU A 254 -13.46 12.34 0.45
C GLU A 254 -12.04 12.82 0.14
N MET A 255 -11.08 11.92 0.27
CA MET A 255 -9.69 12.17 -0.10
C MET A 255 -9.56 12.34 -1.61
N SER A 256 -8.76 13.31 -2.05
CA SER A 256 -8.34 13.43 -3.45
C SER A 256 -7.01 12.72 -3.67
N TYR A 257 -6.64 12.55 -4.94
CA TYR A 257 -5.33 12.04 -5.34
C TYR A 257 -4.19 12.84 -4.67
N ASN A 258 -4.23 14.18 -4.78
CA ASN A 258 -3.21 15.05 -4.18
C ASN A 258 -3.19 14.97 -2.65
N ASN A 259 -4.34 14.77 -2.00
CA ASN A 259 -4.37 14.57 -0.56
C ASN A 259 -3.62 13.29 -0.14
N TYR A 260 -3.74 12.19 -0.91
CA TYR A 260 -2.97 10.97 -0.64
C TYR A 260 -1.47 11.18 -0.86
N VAL A 261 -1.07 11.86 -1.94
CA VAL A 261 0.34 12.16 -2.22
C VAL A 261 0.97 12.99 -1.10
N ASP A 262 0.30 14.07 -0.68
CA ASP A 262 0.79 14.93 0.39
C ASP A 262 0.74 14.23 1.75
N ALA A 263 -0.31 13.41 2.01
CA ALA A 263 -0.44 12.65 3.25
C ALA A 263 0.63 11.56 3.39
N ASP A 264 1.00 10.87 2.30
CA ASP A 264 2.08 9.89 2.32
C ASP A 264 3.43 10.56 2.58
N ALA A 265 3.72 11.67 1.90
CA ALA A 265 4.93 12.45 2.14
C ALA A 265 5.02 12.95 3.59
N ALA A 266 3.90 13.46 4.15
CA ALA A 266 3.84 13.93 5.52
C ALA A 266 4.02 12.78 6.53
N TRP A 267 3.36 11.65 6.28
CA TRP A 267 3.41 10.48 7.15
C TRP A 267 4.81 9.87 7.20
N ARG A 268 5.47 9.75 6.06
CA ARG A 268 6.89 9.33 5.97
C ARG A 268 7.78 10.28 6.76
N ALA A 269 7.69 11.59 6.50
CA ALA A 269 8.54 12.59 7.13
C ALA A 269 8.40 12.65 8.67
N ALA A 270 7.17 12.53 9.19
CA ALA A 270 6.94 12.51 10.64
C ALA A 270 7.48 11.23 11.30
N ASN A 271 7.39 10.09 10.61
CA ASN A 271 7.85 8.80 11.14
C ASN A 271 9.36 8.56 11.03
N ASP A 272 10.11 9.40 10.31
CA ASP A 272 11.57 9.39 10.37
C ASP A 272 12.11 9.75 11.77
N PHE A 273 11.27 10.34 12.63
CA PHE A 273 11.57 10.72 14.00
C PHE A 273 10.84 9.82 15.01
N ALA A 274 10.95 8.49 14.84
CA ALA A 274 10.20 7.52 15.66
C ALA A 274 10.50 7.59 17.17
N ASP A 275 11.66 8.11 17.54
CA ASP A 275 12.20 8.20 18.90
C ASP A 275 11.57 9.35 19.73
N GLN A 276 10.97 10.36 19.10
CA GLN A 276 10.39 11.53 19.80
C GLN A 276 9.12 12.04 19.11
N PRO A 277 8.26 12.84 19.78
CA PRO A 277 7.10 13.45 19.15
C PRO A 277 7.52 14.35 17.99
N ALA A 278 6.96 14.11 16.81
CA ALA A 278 7.30 14.83 15.59
C ALA A 278 6.05 15.20 14.78
N VAL A 279 6.12 16.35 14.13
CA VAL A 279 5.12 16.86 13.20
C VAL A 279 5.77 17.27 11.90
N ALA A 280 5.19 16.85 10.78
CA ALA A 280 5.52 17.30 9.44
C ALA A 280 4.31 17.99 8.80
N ILE A 281 4.51 19.19 8.27
CA ILE A 281 3.52 19.96 7.51
C ILE A 281 3.99 19.97 6.07
N ILE A 282 3.22 19.33 5.19
CA ILE A 282 3.57 19.11 3.79
C ILE A 282 2.59 19.81 2.87
N LYS A 283 3.07 20.35 1.78
CA LYS A 283 2.27 20.87 0.67
C LYS A 283 3.00 20.61 -0.64
N HIS A 284 2.29 20.03 -1.63
CA HIS A 284 2.86 19.63 -2.92
C HIS A 284 4.08 18.71 -2.75
N ALA A 285 3.92 17.72 -1.85
CA ALA A 285 4.93 16.72 -1.50
C ALA A 285 6.29 17.30 -1.01
N ASN A 286 6.29 18.53 -0.50
CA ASN A 286 7.47 19.16 0.10
C ASN A 286 7.15 19.73 1.50
N PRO A 287 8.11 19.74 2.42
CA PRO A 287 7.91 20.31 3.75
C PRO A 287 7.72 21.82 3.73
N CYS A 288 6.63 22.30 4.31
CA CYS A 288 6.52 23.67 4.81
C CYS A 288 7.28 23.80 6.12
N GLY A 289 7.30 22.73 6.93
CA GLY A 289 8.08 22.63 8.14
C GLY A 289 7.99 21.25 8.76
N ILE A 290 9.08 20.85 9.42
CA ILE A 290 9.19 19.65 10.23
C ILE A 290 9.76 20.06 11.59
N ALA A 291 9.25 19.52 12.67
CA ALA A 291 9.83 19.73 13.99
C ALA A 291 9.58 18.55 14.92
N VAL A 292 10.46 18.43 15.89
CA VAL A 292 10.29 17.58 17.07
C VAL A 292 10.03 18.48 18.29
N GLY A 293 9.40 17.94 19.33
CA GLY A 293 9.10 18.66 20.55
C GLY A 293 8.93 17.75 21.76
N ALA A 294 8.72 18.31 22.92
CA ALA A 294 8.39 17.54 24.13
C ALA A 294 7.04 16.81 23.96
N ASP A 295 6.13 17.43 23.22
CA ASP A 295 4.85 16.86 22.79
C ASP A 295 4.50 17.27 21.36
N VAL A 296 3.40 16.72 20.83
CA VAL A 296 2.95 16.97 19.45
C VAL A 296 2.43 18.41 19.24
N ALA A 297 1.94 19.08 20.27
CA ALA A 297 1.45 20.45 20.17
C ALA A 297 2.63 21.44 20.07
N GLU A 298 3.71 21.22 20.83
CA GLU A 298 4.94 21.97 20.68
C GLU A 298 5.58 21.72 19.31
N ALA A 299 5.71 20.45 18.89
CA ALA A 299 6.25 20.11 17.60
C ALA A 299 5.47 20.79 16.46
N HIS A 300 4.14 20.86 16.54
CA HIS A 300 3.31 21.54 15.54
C HIS A 300 3.57 23.06 15.50
N ARG A 301 3.60 23.75 16.66
CA ARG A 301 3.90 25.19 16.70
C ARG A 301 5.22 25.51 16.01
N ARG A 302 6.23 24.70 16.28
CA ARG A 302 7.60 24.85 15.75
C ARG A 302 7.67 24.53 14.25
N ALA A 303 7.03 23.44 13.80
CA ALA A 303 6.94 23.11 12.38
C ALA A 303 6.20 24.20 11.59
N HIS A 304 5.08 24.68 12.11
CA HIS A 304 4.29 25.75 11.50
C HIS A 304 5.06 27.07 11.39
N ALA A 305 5.88 27.40 12.39
CA ALA A 305 6.67 28.63 12.40
C ALA A 305 7.75 28.69 11.31
N CYS A 306 8.10 27.56 10.67
CA CYS A 306 9.05 27.52 9.56
C CYS A 306 8.54 28.31 8.35
N ASP A 307 7.31 28.03 7.87
CA ASP A 307 6.67 28.75 6.77
C ASP A 307 5.14 28.78 6.95
N PRO A 308 4.62 29.70 7.79
CA PRO A 308 3.19 29.78 8.05
C PRO A 308 2.34 30.09 6.82
N VAL A 309 2.93 30.79 5.84
CA VAL A 309 2.24 31.16 4.60
C VAL A 309 1.98 29.92 3.73
N SER A 310 3.01 29.07 3.55
CA SER A 310 2.87 27.85 2.76
C SER A 310 2.08 26.77 3.50
N ALA A 311 2.13 26.73 4.83
CA ALA A 311 1.39 25.76 5.65
C ALA A 311 -0.14 25.89 5.50
N TYR A 312 -0.64 27.07 5.10
CA TYR A 312 -2.06 27.26 4.82
C TYR A 312 -2.55 26.34 3.69
N GLY A 313 -3.50 25.47 4.00
CA GLY A 313 -4.01 24.45 3.08
C GLY A 313 -3.07 23.26 2.90
N GLY A 314 -2.13 23.06 3.80
CA GLY A 314 -1.24 21.90 3.82
C GLY A 314 -1.86 20.68 4.50
N VAL A 315 -1.08 19.60 4.49
CA VAL A 315 -1.36 18.33 5.17
C VAL A 315 -0.43 18.20 6.37
N ILE A 316 -0.98 17.82 7.50
CA ILE A 316 -0.25 17.62 8.76
C ILE A 316 -0.19 16.13 9.08
N ALA A 317 1.00 15.60 9.31
CA ALA A 317 1.19 14.28 9.89
C ALA A 317 1.87 14.36 11.24
N VAL A 318 1.44 13.48 12.14
CA VAL A 318 1.91 13.39 13.53
C VAL A 318 2.25 11.93 13.83
N ASN A 319 3.41 11.66 14.38
CA ASN A 319 3.83 10.28 14.69
C ASN A 319 3.35 9.75 16.05
N ARG A 320 2.51 10.50 16.75
CA ARG A 320 1.83 10.14 18.00
C ARG A 320 0.34 10.51 17.91
N SER A 321 -0.43 10.20 18.93
CA SER A 321 -1.83 10.60 19.01
C SER A 321 -1.96 12.13 18.94
N VAL A 322 -2.99 12.63 18.24
CA VAL A 322 -3.33 14.06 18.22
C VAL A 322 -3.94 14.45 19.56
N SER A 323 -3.27 15.31 20.31
CA SER A 323 -3.79 15.84 21.56
C SER A 323 -4.88 16.91 21.33
N VAL A 324 -5.69 17.19 22.35
CA VAL A 324 -6.70 18.26 22.28
C VAL A 324 -6.04 19.62 22.03
N GLU A 325 -4.87 19.88 22.63
CA GLU A 325 -4.12 21.11 22.42
C GLU A 325 -3.67 21.25 20.96
N LEU A 326 -3.12 20.19 20.38
CA LEU A 326 -2.79 20.18 18.95
C LEU A 326 -4.03 20.40 18.08
N ALA A 327 -5.13 19.72 18.40
CA ALA A 327 -6.38 19.87 17.66
C ALA A 327 -6.89 21.32 17.67
N GLN A 328 -6.78 22.02 18.80
CA GLN A 328 -7.12 23.45 18.93
C GLN A 328 -6.25 24.33 18.03
N GLN A 329 -4.93 24.11 18.01
CA GLN A 329 -4.00 24.85 17.12
C GLN A 329 -4.34 24.63 15.64
N VAL A 330 -4.58 23.39 15.24
CA VAL A 330 -4.94 23.03 13.85
C VAL A 330 -6.31 23.63 13.47
N ALA A 331 -7.25 23.70 14.40
CA ALA A 331 -8.55 24.31 14.16
C ALA A 331 -8.50 25.81 13.84
N GLU A 332 -7.44 26.54 14.19
CA GLU A 332 -7.25 27.95 13.85
C GLU A 332 -6.78 28.18 12.41
N ILE A 333 -6.20 27.13 11.77
CA ILE A 333 -5.55 27.22 10.46
C ILE A 333 -6.36 26.43 9.43
N PHE A 334 -6.39 26.87 8.17
CA PHE A 334 -6.94 26.06 7.10
C PHE A 334 -5.99 24.90 6.81
N THR A 335 -6.43 23.68 7.14
CA THR A 335 -5.71 22.43 6.95
C THR A 335 -6.56 21.46 6.12
N GLU A 336 -5.97 20.83 5.12
CA GLU A 336 -6.68 19.88 4.25
C GLU A 336 -6.84 18.51 4.90
N VAL A 337 -5.77 17.97 5.50
CA VAL A 337 -5.73 16.62 6.08
C VAL A 337 -4.89 16.63 7.36
N VAL A 338 -5.32 15.85 8.35
CA VAL A 338 -4.50 15.46 9.51
C VAL A 338 -4.38 13.94 9.52
N VAL A 339 -3.13 13.45 9.59
CA VAL A 339 -2.81 12.01 9.65
C VAL A 339 -2.12 11.71 10.97
N ALA A 340 -2.61 10.73 11.71
CA ALA A 340 -2.03 10.30 12.98
C ALA A 340 -2.32 8.82 13.26
N PRO A 341 -1.57 8.15 14.15
CA PRO A 341 -1.89 6.80 14.59
C PRO A 341 -3.13 6.76 15.50
N GLY A 342 -3.53 7.89 16.07
CA GLY A 342 -4.68 8.03 16.95
C GLY A 342 -5.04 9.48 17.21
N PHE A 343 -6.16 9.67 17.90
CA PHE A 343 -6.66 10.96 18.36
C PHE A 343 -7.11 10.78 19.81
N ASP A 344 -6.68 11.66 20.69
CA ASP A 344 -7.11 11.64 22.08
C ASP A 344 -8.59 12.00 22.21
N GLU A 345 -9.22 11.63 23.30
CA GLU A 345 -10.62 11.95 23.59
C GLU A 345 -10.83 13.48 23.52
N GLY A 346 -11.83 13.92 22.79
CA GLY A 346 -12.13 15.33 22.53
C GLY A 346 -11.36 15.97 21.36
N ALA A 347 -10.29 15.39 20.86
CA ALA A 347 -9.52 15.97 19.77
C ALA A 347 -10.27 15.92 18.42
N VAL A 348 -11.00 14.84 18.16
CA VAL A 348 -11.83 14.70 16.95
C VAL A 348 -12.96 15.72 16.97
N GLU A 349 -13.63 15.89 18.10
CA GLU A 349 -14.74 16.84 18.29
C GLU A 349 -14.31 18.29 18.02
N VAL A 350 -13.12 18.69 18.48
CA VAL A 350 -12.54 20.01 18.19
C VAL A 350 -12.36 20.21 16.69
N LEU A 351 -11.79 19.21 16.00
CA LEU A 351 -11.49 19.30 14.58
C LEU A 351 -12.75 19.18 13.69
N GLN A 352 -13.78 18.46 14.13
CA GLN A 352 -15.08 18.35 13.44
C GLN A 352 -15.80 19.70 13.30
N GLY A 353 -15.44 20.71 14.08
CA GLY A 353 -15.87 22.10 13.86
C GLY A 353 -15.48 22.64 12.48
N LYS A 354 -14.50 22.05 11.81
CA LYS A 354 -14.07 22.35 10.43
C LYS A 354 -14.64 21.32 9.45
N LYS A 355 -15.78 21.58 8.86
CA LYS A 355 -16.57 20.67 8.01
C LYS A 355 -15.74 19.90 6.95
N ASN A 356 -14.68 20.48 6.44
CA ASN A 356 -13.97 19.96 5.27
C ASN A 356 -12.63 19.29 5.59
N ILE A 357 -12.12 19.42 6.81
CA ILE A 357 -10.84 18.82 7.23
C ILE A 357 -10.99 17.29 7.22
N ARG A 358 -10.02 16.60 6.66
CA ARG A 358 -10.00 15.14 6.65
C ARG A 358 -9.14 14.66 7.80
N LEU A 359 -9.70 13.79 8.63
CA LEU A 359 -8.99 13.18 9.75
C LEU A 359 -8.76 11.72 9.44
N LEU A 360 -7.49 11.33 9.34
CA LEU A 360 -7.08 9.97 9.01
C LEU A 360 -6.41 9.31 10.21
N ARG A 361 -6.99 8.20 10.67
CA ARG A 361 -6.33 7.30 11.61
C ARG A 361 -5.57 6.26 10.82
N ALA A 362 -4.25 6.43 10.72
CA ALA A 362 -3.37 5.54 9.99
C ALA A 362 -2.93 4.36 10.87
N PRO A 363 -2.76 3.15 10.31
CA PRO A 363 -2.09 2.05 10.99
C PRO A 363 -0.68 2.43 11.43
N ALA A 364 -0.12 1.66 12.36
CA ALA A 364 1.27 1.85 12.79
C ALA A 364 2.22 1.87 11.60
N TRP A 365 3.15 2.81 11.61
CA TRP A 365 4.11 2.98 10.51
C TRP A 365 4.94 1.72 10.29
N LYS A 366 4.93 1.25 9.06
CA LYS A 366 5.83 0.19 8.57
C LYS A 366 6.41 0.66 7.24
N PRO A 367 7.72 0.93 7.16
CA PRO A 367 8.33 1.38 5.92
C PRO A 367 8.29 0.27 4.86
N ALA A 368 8.02 0.64 3.62
CA ALA A 368 8.13 -0.28 2.50
C ALA A 368 9.55 -0.85 2.38
N LEU A 369 9.69 -2.08 1.88
CA LEU A 369 11.01 -2.67 1.56
C LEU A 369 11.51 -2.19 0.21
N VAL A 370 10.60 -2.07 -0.74
CA VAL A 370 10.86 -1.72 -2.14
C VAL A 370 9.98 -0.55 -2.54
N GLU A 371 10.53 0.37 -3.30
CA GLU A 371 9.82 1.46 -3.96
C GLU A 371 9.76 1.21 -5.46
N LEU A 372 8.59 1.45 -6.05
CA LEU A 372 8.34 1.32 -7.48
C LEU A 372 8.08 2.71 -8.08
N ARG A 373 8.72 2.99 -9.20
CA ARG A 373 8.48 4.22 -9.97
C ARG A 373 8.12 3.88 -11.40
N GLN A 374 6.94 4.29 -11.83
CA GLN A 374 6.52 4.10 -13.21
C GLN A 374 7.37 4.92 -14.16
N VAL A 375 7.81 4.30 -15.24
CA VAL A 375 8.46 4.94 -16.40
C VAL A 375 7.75 4.47 -17.66
N THR A 376 7.94 5.18 -18.77
CA THR A 376 7.34 4.77 -20.05
C THR A 376 7.79 3.36 -20.43
N GLY A 377 6.85 2.45 -20.51
CA GLY A 377 7.11 1.05 -20.88
C GLY A 377 7.54 0.11 -19.76
N GLY A 378 7.60 0.60 -18.51
CA GLY A 378 8.01 -0.26 -17.39
C GLY A 378 7.98 0.42 -16.03
N VAL A 379 8.69 -0.20 -15.09
CA VAL A 379 8.79 0.24 -13.70
C VAL A 379 10.26 0.16 -13.28
N LEU A 380 10.75 1.21 -12.62
CA LEU A 380 11.99 1.15 -11.86
C LEU A 380 11.66 0.64 -10.45
N ALA A 381 12.45 -0.29 -9.96
CA ALA A 381 12.37 -0.81 -8.62
C ALA A 381 13.67 -0.52 -7.87
N GLN A 382 13.58 -0.11 -6.62
CA GLN A 382 14.73 0.09 -5.74
C GLN A 382 14.38 -0.32 -4.31
N VAL A 383 15.40 -0.69 -3.54
CA VAL A 383 15.23 -0.78 -2.08
C VAL A 383 14.87 0.60 -1.56
N ALA A 384 13.83 0.66 -0.72
CA ALA A 384 13.34 1.93 -0.20
C ALA A 384 14.42 2.64 0.62
N ASP A 385 14.58 3.93 0.36
CA ASP A 385 15.47 4.78 1.16
C ASP A 385 14.92 4.95 2.57
N ARG A 386 15.74 4.68 3.57
CA ARG A 386 15.39 4.74 5.00
C ARG A 386 16.51 5.40 5.78
N VAL A 387 16.19 5.87 6.98
CA VAL A 387 17.18 6.39 7.95
C VAL A 387 17.85 5.20 8.65
N ASN A 388 18.67 4.44 7.92
CA ASN A 388 19.38 3.25 8.42
C ASN A 388 20.73 2.98 7.72
N ALA A 389 21.20 3.91 6.91
CA ALA A 389 22.52 3.84 6.32
C ALA A 389 23.60 4.20 7.37
N PRO A 390 24.85 3.74 7.19
CA PRO A 390 25.94 4.07 8.14
C PRO A 390 26.11 5.57 8.39
N GLY A 391 25.90 6.41 7.38
CA GLY A 391 25.99 7.88 7.49
C GLY A 391 24.78 8.55 8.15
N ASP A 392 23.75 7.78 8.57
CA ASP A 392 22.62 8.33 9.33
C ASP A 392 22.90 8.40 10.83
N ASP A 393 23.92 7.68 11.29
CA ASP A 393 24.41 7.79 12.66
C ASP A 393 25.49 8.88 12.76
N PRO A 394 25.26 9.96 13.51
CA PRO A 394 26.26 11.02 13.71
C PRO A 394 27.61 10.53 14.25
N ALA A 395 27.64 9.38 14.93
CA ALA A 395 28.90 8.78 15.42
C ALA A 395 29.84 8.36 14.28
N ASN A 396 29.31 8.14 13.08
CA ASN A 396 30.08 7.77 11.89
C ASN A 396 30.50 8.97 11.04
N TRP A 397 30.10 10.18 11.40
CA TRP A 397 30.40 11.38 10.61
C TRP A 397 31.85 11.80 10.73
N GLN A 398 32.44 12.19 9.61
CA GLN A 398 33.79 12.74 9.58
C GLN A 398 33.76 14.25 9.79
N LEU A 399 34.42 14.75 10.84
CA LEU A 399 34.65 16.18 10.98
C LEU A 399 35.67 16.63 9.92
N ALA A 400 35.20 17.39 8.92
CA ALA A 400 36.03 17.86 7.81
C ALA A 400 36.77 19.18 8.16
N THR A 401 36.10 20.06 8.91
CA THR A 401 36.69 21.34 9.37
C THR A 401 35.91 21.94 10.54
N GLY A 402 36.48 22.92 11.21
CA GLY A 402 35.91 23.60 12.36
C GLY A 402 36.16 22.84 13.68
N GLU A 403 35.48 23.29 14.73
CA GLU A 403 35.46 22.61 16.02
C GLU A 403 34.43 21.48 16.04
N ALA A 404 34.72 20.42 16.80
CA ALA A 404 33.75 19.34 17.00
C ALA A 404 32.48 19.90 17.64
N ALA A 405 31.34 19.50 17.11
CA ALA A 405 30.03 19.93 17.61
C ALA A 405 29.84 19.44 19.05
N ASP A 406 29.34 20.31 19.91
CA ASP A 406 28.79 19.92 21.20
C ASP A 406 27.47 19.14 21.03
N GLU A 407 26.93 18.61 22.11
CA GLU A 407 25.73 17.77 22.06
C GLU A 407 24.51 18.50 21.46
N GLU A 408 24.38 19.80 21.70
CA GLU A 408 23.25 20.60 21.19
C GLU A 408 23.37 20.81 19.69
N LEU A 409 24.54 21.23 19.23
CA LEU A 409 24.84 21.40 17.80
C LEU A 409 24.73 20.09 17.02
N LEU A 410 25.20 18.99 17.62
CA LEU A 410 25.13 17.67 16.99
C LEU A 410 23.69 17.18 16.87
N ARG A 411 22.84 17.44 17.87
CA ARG A 411 21.39 17.14 17.79
C ARG A 411 20.71 17.91 16.67
N ASP A 412 21.03 19.20 16.51
CA ASP A 412 20.47 20.00 15.42
C ASP A 412 20.93 19.52 14.05
N LEU A 413 22.21 19.16 13.91
CA LEU A 413 22.75 18.58 12.67
C LEU A 413 22.08 17.24 12.34
N ALA A 414 21.91 16.36 13.34
CA ALA A 414 21.24 15.07 13.17
C ALA A 414 19.76 15.24 12.79
N PHE A 415 19.06 16.20 13.40
CA PHE A 415 17.71 16.57 13.02
C PHE A 415 17.65 17.07 11.57
N ALA A 416 18.52 18.01 11.21
CA ALA A 416 18.58 18.57 9.85
C ALA A 416 18.85 17.49 8.80
N TRP A 417 19.77 16.56 9.10
CA TRP A 417 20.12 15.43 8.25
C TRP A 417 18.90 14.50 8.00
N ARG A 418 18.17 14.15 9.05
CA ARG A 418 16.94 13.35 8.92
C ARG A 418 15.83 14.10 8.17
N ALA A 419 15.65 15.39 8.47
CA ALA A 419 14.60 16.20 7.87
C ALA A 419 14.84 16.49 6.37
N VAL A 420 16.10 16.65 5.93
CA VAL A 420 16.41 16.94 4.52
C VAL A 420 16.02 15.79 3.59
N ARG A 421 16.00 14.56 4.06
CA ARG A 421 15.55 13.38 3.31
C ARG A 421 14.11 13.52 2.77
N ALA A 422 13.25 14.24 3.47
CA ALA A 422 11.86 14.46 3.04
C ALA A 422 11.72 15.58 1.98
N VAL A 423 12.81 16.22 1.59
CA VAL A 423 12.82 17.38 0.68
C VAL A 423 13.19 16.95 -0.73
N LYS A 424 12.41 17.37 -1.72
CA LYS A 424 12.73 17.10 -3.14
C LYS A 424 14.07 17.72 -3.53
N SER A 425 14.90 16.93 -4.21
CA SER A 425 16.25 17.30 -4.66
C SER A 425 16.22 18.36 -5.80
N ASN A 426 17.21 19.25 -5.97
CA ASN A 426 18.27 19.50 -5.00
C ASN A 426 17.69 20.16 -3.74
N ALA A 427 18.12 19.68 -2.58
CA ALA A 427 17.58 20.12 -1.30
C ALA A 427 18.65 20.70 -0.37
N ILE A 428 18.34 21.87 0.18
CA ILE A 428 19.04 22.47 1.32
C ILE A 428 18.02 22.77 2.40
N LEU A 429 18.31 22.35 3.63
CA LEU A 429 17.43 22.56 4.76
C LEU A 429 18.21 23.24 5.90
N LEU A 430 17.62 24.31 6.44
CA LEU A 430 18.13 24.99 7.64
C LEU A 430 17.31 24.56 8.85
N ALA A 431 17.98 24.25 9.94
CA ALA A 431 17.35 23.84 11.19
C ALA A 431 17.99 24.52 12.41
N LYS A 432 17.20 24.63 13.47
CA LYS A 432 17.62 25.14 14.78
C LYS A 432 16.71 24.60 15.86
N ASP A 433 17.30 24.19 16.97
CA ASP A 433 16.58 23.69 18.14
C ASP A 433 15.60 22.52 17.82
N GLY A 434 15.97 21.61 16.88
CA GLY A 434 15.11 20.49 16.48
C GLY A 434 13.88 20.89 15.65
N ALA A 435 13.93 22.02 14.94
CA ALA A 435 12.90 22.47 14.01
C ALA A 435 13.52 23.04 12.73
N THR A 436 12.87 22.84 11.59
CA THR A 436 13.23 23.51 10.35
C THR A 436 12.96 25.01 10.47
N VAL A 437 13.85 25.82 9.90
CA VAL A 437 13.69 27.29 9.86
C VAL A 437 13.67 27.83 8.43
N GLY A 438 14.12 27.03 7.46
CA GLY A 438 14.06 27.36 6.05
C GLY A 438 14.35 26.13 5.19
N VAL A 439 13.57 25.95 4.12
CA VAL A 439 13.68 24.79 3.23
C VAL A 439 13.78 25.27 1.79
N GLY A 440 14.85 24.89 1.11
CA GLY A 440 15.05 25.05 -0.33
C GLY A 440 14.87 23.70 -1.01
N MET A 441 13.80 23.54 -1.79
CA MET A 441 13.38 22.28 -2.37
C MET A 441 13.31 22.33 -3.90
N GLY A 442 13.59 21.20 -4.53
CA GLY A 442 13.26 20.93 -5.94
C GLY A 442 13.96 21.83 -6.95
N GLN A 443 15.15 22.35 -6.63
CA GLN A 443 15.88 23.23 -7.53
C GLN A 443 16.81 22.44 -8.45
N VAL A 444 17.02 22.96 -9.67
CA VAL A 444 17.91 22.31 -10.65
C VAL A 444 19.38 22.50 -10.33
N ASN A 445 19.72 23.39 -9.43
CA ASN A 445 21.07 23.57 -8.91
C ASN A 445 21.05 23.83 -7.39
N ARG A 446 22.18 23.61 -6.74
CA ARG A 446 22.29 23.67 -5.28
C ARG A 446 22.44 25.08 -4.74
N VAL A 447 22.89 26.02 -5.60
CA VAL A 447 22.99 27.45 -5.28
C VAL A 447 21.59 28.03 -5.06
N ASP A 448 20.67 27.78 -5.99
CA ASP A 448 19.28 28.24 -5.87
C ASP A 448 18.58 27.61 -4.66
N SER A 449 18.86 26.34 -4.36
CA SER A 449 18.35 25.69 -3.15
C SER A 449 18.84 26.38 -1.89
N ALA A 450 20.13 26.73 -1.82
CA ALA A 450 20.70 27.44 -0.68
C ALA A 450 20.08 28.85 -0.53
N GLN A 451 19.97 29.59 -1.62
CA GLN A 451 19.33 30.91 -1.63
C GLN A 451 17.87 30.83 -1.19
N LEU A 452 17.12 29.85 -1.67
CA LEU A 452 15.72 29.64 -1.32
C LEU A 452 15.57 29.32 0.17
N ALA A 453 16.40 28.41 0.71
CA ALA A 453 16.39 28.06 2.11
C ALA A 453 16.66 29.28 3.01
N VAL A 454 17.71 30.05 2.70
CA VAL A 454 18.07 31.28 3.42
C VAL A 454 16.98 32.35 3.32
N SER A 455 16.44 32.57 2.09
CA SER A 455 15.36 33.54 1.88
C SER A 455 14.11 33.22 2.70
N ARG A 456 13.72 31.94 2.77
CA ARG A 456 12.56 31.50 3.56
C ARG A 456 12.82 31.57 5.06
N ALA A 457 14.04 31.27 5.51
CA ALA A 457 14.42 31.45 6.90
C ALA A 457 14.36 32.92 7.31
N GLY A 458 14.78 33.83 6.45
CA GLY A 458 15.05 35.22 6.79
C GLY A 458 16.33 35.34 7.64
N ALA A 459 16.90 36.54 7.70
CA ALA A 459 18.20 36.78 8.31
C ALA A 459 18.28 36.35 9.80
N ASP A 460 17.22 36.59 10.55
CA ASP A 460 17.21 36.33 12.00
C ASP A 460 17.20 34.84 12.33
N ARG A 461 16.44 34.02 11.58
CA ARG A 461 16.34 32.56 11.81
C ARG A 461 17.48 31.81 11.15
N ALA A 462 18.03 32.29 10.02
CA ALA A 462 19.19 31.68 9.38
C ALA A 462 20.43 31.81 10.24
N ARG A 463 20.59 32.95 10.92
CA ARG A 463 21.73 33.18 11.81
C ARG A 463 21.73 32.20 12.99
N GLY A 464 22.86 31.48 13.12
CA GLY A 464 23.05 30.49 14.18
C GLY A 464 22.29 29.19 13.97
N SER A 465 21.64 28.98 12.79
CA SER A 465 21.09 27.69 12.39
C SER A 465 22.19 26.73 11.91
N VAL A 466 21.81 25.48 11.68
CA VAL A 466 22.61 24.49 10.97
C VAL A 466 22.03 24.25 9.59
N ALA A 467 22.83 23.74 8.65
CA ALA A 467 22.37 23.38 7.32
C ALA A 467 22.66 21.91 7.02
N ALA A 468 21.71 21.24 6.34
CA ALA A 468 21.88 19.93 5.74
C ALA A 468 21.70 20.02 4.23
N SER A 469 22.50 19.25 3.48
CA SER A 469 22.39 19.08 2.04
C SER A 469 22.16 17.61 1.71
N ASP A 470 21.17 17.32 0.86
CA ASP A 470 20.81 15.95 0.45
C ASP A 470 21.90 15.22 -0.35
N ALA A 471 22.87 15.99 -0.93
CA ALA A 471 24.04 15.48 -1.64
C ALA A 471 25.23 16.46 -1.48
N PHE A 472 26.40 16.08 -2.03
CA PHE A 472 27.59 16.93 -1.97
C PHE A 472 27.42 18.28 -2.66
N PHE A 473 28.17 19.29 -2.22
CA PHE A 473 28.30 20.55 -2.94
C PHE A 473 29.33 20.42 -4.07
N PRO A 474 28.96 20.70 -5.33
CA PRO A 474 29.91 20.60 -6.45
C PRO A 474 30.96 21.75 -6.45
N PHE A 475 30.63 22.88 -5.82
CA PHE A 475 31.45 24.09 -5.74
C PHE A 475 31.22 24.78 -4.38
N ALA A 476 32.09 25.73 -4.04
CA ALA A 476 32.02 26.47 -2.79
C ALA A 476 30.92 27.56 -2.75
N ASP A 477 30.29 27.90 -3.87
CA ASP A 477 29.27 28.95 -3.98
C ASP A 477 28.00 28.66 -3.16
N GLY A 478 27.53 27.42 -3.17
CA GLY A 478 26.39 27.01 -2.35
C GLY A 478 26.65 27.14 -0.84
N PRO A 479 27.70 26.52 -0.29
CA PRO A 479 28.13 26.74 1.11
C PRO A 479 28.40 28.21 1.44
N GLN A 480 28.95 29.01 0.54
CA GLN A 480 29.20 30.42 0.79
C GLN A 480 27.93 31.19 1.11
N ILE A 481 26.82 30.91 0.42
CA ILE A 481 25.51 31.51 0.71
C ILE A 481 25.06 31.21 2.15
N LEU A 482 25.25 29.95 2.59
CA LEU A 482 24.91 29.52 3.95
C LEU A 482 25.80 30.19 5.00
N ILE A 483 27.09 30.28 4.70
CA ILE A 483 28.09 30.95 5.55
C ILE A 483 27.74 32.44 5.70
N ASP A 484 27.46 33.13 4.60
CA ASP A 484 27.12 34.57 4.57
C ASP A 484 25.80 34.84 5.31
N ALA A 485 24.88 33.87 5.35
CA ALA A 485 23.65 33.93 6.13
C ALA A 485 23.85 33.68 7.64
N GLY A 486 25.06 33.30 8.07
CA GLY A 486 25.40 33.07 9.46
C GLY A 486 25.08 31.67 9.97
N VAL A 487 25.00 30.67 9.08
CA VAL A 487 24.92 29.26 9.46
C VAL A 487 26.19 28.85 10.20
N ARG A 488 26.04 28.17 11.34
CA ARG A 488 27.20 27.82 12.21
C ARG A 488 27.79 26.44 11.96
N ALA A 489 27.02 25.55 11.33
CA ALA A 489 27.51 24.21 10.95
C ALA A 489 26.76 23.65 9.74
N ILE A 490 27.45 22.82 8.96
CA ILE A 490 26.91 22.18 7.74
C ILE A 490 27.15 20.68 7.81
N VAL A 491 26.16 19.89 7.46
CA VAL A 491 26.27 18.45 7.23
C VAL A 491 25.93 18.13 5.78
N GLN A 492 26.79 17.33 5.14
CA GLN A 492 26.64 16.91 3.75
C GLN A 492 27.30 15.54 3.50
N PRO A 493 26.96 14.83 2.41
CA PRO A 493 27.59 13.54 2.10
C PRO A 493 29.09 13.59 1.86
N GLY A 494 29.61 14.62 1.20
CA GLY A 494 30.94 14.60 0.59
C GLY A 494 31.00 13.71 -0.66
N GLY A 495 32.21 13.52 -1.21
CA GLY A 495 32.45 12.70 -2.40
C GLY A 495 32.54 13.50 -3.71
N SER A 496 32.59 14.83 -3.65
CA SER A 496 32.89 15.67 -4.79
C SER A 496 34.40 15.70 -5.07
N ILE A 497 34.80 15.78 -6.34
CA ILE A 497 36.19 16.05 -6.73
C ILE A 497 36.69 17.38 -6.14
N ARG A 498 35.79 18.30 -5.80
CA ARG A 498 36.07 19.62 -5.25
C ARG A 498 35.72 19.77 -3.78
N ASP A 499 35.64 18.68 -3.04
CA ASP A 499 35.37 18.74 -1.59
C ASP A 499 36.40 19.62 -0.85
N GLU A 500 37.68 19.64 -1.29
CA GLU A 500 38.69 20.48 -0.70
C GLU A 500 38.38 21.98 -0.80
N GLU A 501 37.81 22.45 -1.94
CA GLU A 501 37.40 23.86 -2.12
C GLU A 501 36.23 24.20 -1.17
N VAL A 502 35.28 23.29 -1.03
CA VAL A 502 34.10 23.42 -0.16
C VAL A 502 34.53 23.47 1.33
N ILE A 503 35.38 22.55 1.72
CA ILE A 503 35.93 22.46 3.09
C ILE A 503 36.75 23.72 3.41
N GLU A 504 37.58 24.19 2.49
CA GLU A 504 38.41 25.39 2.70
C GLU A 504 37.55 26.67 2.83
N ALA A 505 36.44 26.77 2.12
CA ALA A 505 35.48 27.87 2.30
C ALA A 505 34.89 27.88 3.72
N ALA A 506 34.42 26.74 4.21
CA ALA A 506 33.90 26.59 5.56
C ALA A 506 34.97 26.88 6.62
N LYS A 507 36.20 26.40 6.41
CA LYS A 507 37.36 26.62 7.29
C LYS A 507 37.69 28.10 7.42
N LYS A 508 37.76 28.83 6.33
CA LYS A 508 38.04 30.29 6.33
C LYS A 508 37.01 31.09 7.11
N ALA A 509 35.76 30.61 7.11
CA ALA A 509 34.66 31.24 7.81
C ALA A 509 34.50 30.71 9.26
N ASN A 510 35.32 29.79 9.69
CA ASN A 510 35.21 29.09 10.98
C ASN A 510 33.86 28.40 11.19
N VAL A 511 33.29 27.80 10.10
CA VAL A 511 32.04 27.04 10.11
C VAL A 511 32.38 25.56 10.21
N THR A 512 31.76 24.86 11.16
CA THR A 512 31.95 23.41 11.34
C THR A 512 31.31 22.66 10.16
N MET A 513 32.02 21.67 9.62
CA MET A 513 31.48 20.83 8.54
C MET A 513 31.71 19.35 8.82
N TYR A 514 30.62 18.57 8.70
CA TYR A 514 30.65 17.12 8.76
C TYR A 514 30.32 16.49 7.42
N LEU A 515 30.99 15.36 7.13
CA LEU A 515 30.72 14.51 5.97
C LEU A 515 30.10 13.19 6.45
N THR A 516 28.95 12.84 5.90
CA THR A 516 28.20 11.63 6.28
C THR A 516 28.60 10.39 5.48
N GLY A 517 29.18 10.56 4.28
CA GLY A 517 29.46 9.46 3.35
C GLY A 517 28.20 8.80 2.74
N THR A 518 27.02 9.24 3.13
CA THR A 518 25.73 8.75 2.63
C THR A 518 24.93 9.92 2.07
N ARG A 519 24.12 9.69 1.05
CA ARG A 519 23.19 10.70 0.49
C ARG A 519 21.76 10.20 0.48
N HIS A 520 20.80 11.13 0.52
CA HIS A 520 19.38 10.85 0.46
C HIS A 520 18.71 11.69 -0.64
N PHE A 521 18.87 11.30 -1.90
CA PHE A 521 18.14 11.92 -2.99
C PHE A 521 16.68 11.49 -2.99
N PHE A 522 15.80 12.48 -3.15
CA PHE A 522 14.36 12.25 -3.31
C PHE A 522 13.83 13.08 -4.49
N HIS A 523 13.42 12.42 -5.58
CA HIS A 523 12.90 13.03 -6.81
C HIS A 523 11.39 12.92 -6.96
#